data_3e7941b428fd66f968860835d3d44796
#
_entry.id   3e7941b428fd66f968860835d3d44796
#
_cell.length_a   1.000
_cell.length_b   1.000
_cell.length_c   1.000
_cell.angle_alpha   90.00
_cell.angle_beta   90.00
_cell.angle_gamma   90.00
#
_symmetry.space_group_name_H-M   'P 1'
#
loop_
_entity.id
_entity.type
_entity.pdbx_description
1 polymer ?
#
loop_
_entity_poly.entity_id
_entity_poly.type
_entity_poly.pdbx_seq_one_letter_code
_entity_poly.pdbx_strand_id
1 'polypeptide(L)'
;MFDFEGFLNKINEYTANFSTLGIVKLIVDIVLVLALFFFIYKILKLKLKIKKLIIFILIIALVYGVTYFCQFTITFSILKIIAFWSIGILVILYSQELRHAIESGLHNTSTSSAYSTDEEKMNVVNIIVNSAEYLSERKIGALMTIERSDNLDTFINKAINIRGNITEELLTSLFFTGTATHDGAVIIRKSSIMCAGAYLPSTDKYDVPKSLGTRHRAAIGISEKYDAVTVVVSEETGKISITVDGIIQQDLSLDKLSELLSQYLLRK
;
A
#
# COMPACT_ATOMS: atom_id res chain seq x y z
N MET A 1 47.61 -2.36 3.76
CA MET A 1 48.35 -3.14 4.77
C MET A 1 47.70 -2.84 6.11
N PHE A 2 47.23 -3.86 6.83
CA PHE A 2 46.53 -3.66 8.09
C PHE A 2 47.54 -3.23 9.15
N ASP A 3 47.35 -2.04 9.76
CA ASP A 3 48.22 -1.54 10.83
C ASP A 3 47.89 -2.28 12.13
N PHE A 4 48.62 -3.40 12.34
CA PHE A 4 48.43 -4.29 13.47
C PHE A 4 48.90 -3.64 14.80
N GLU A 5 49.95 -2.82 14.77
CA GLU A 5 50.43 -2.12 15.97
C GLU A 5 49.45 -1.03 16.41
N GLY A 6 48.90 -0.26 15.47
CA GLY A 6 47.86 0.70 15.76
C GLY A 6 46.58 0.06 16.32
N PHE A 7 46.23 -1.13 15.87
CA PHE A 7 45.09 -1.91 16.38
C PHE A 7 45.34 -2.41 17.82
N LEU A 8 46.52 -2.95 18.12
CA LEU A 8 46.88 -3.38 19.47
C LEU A 8 46.92 -2.21 20.46
N ASN A 9 47.43 -1.06 20.06
CA ASN A 9 47.43 0.13 20.91
C ASN A 9 46.02 0.60 21.26
N LYS A 10 45.07 0.56 20.35
CA LYS A 10 43.66 0.87 20.63
C LYS A 10 43.03 -0.14 21.60
N ILE A 11 43.34 -1.43 21.50
CA ILE A 11 42.85 -2.43 22.44
C ILE A 11 43.45 -2.20 23.83
N ASN A 12 44.73 -1.89 23.92
CA ASN A 12 45.39 -1.59 25.18
C ASN A 12 44.79 -0.35 25.87
N GLU A 13 44.57 0.69 25.12
CA GLU A 13 43.87 1.89 25.63
C GLU A 13 42.46 1.60 26.10
N TYR A 14 41.70 0.83 25.32
CA TYR A 14 40.31 0.46 25.65
C TYR A 14 40.21 -0.44 26.89
N THR A 15 41.17 -1.34 27.08
CA THR A 15 41.21 -2.29 28.20
C THR A 15 41.98 -1.75 29.41
N ALA A 16 42.39 -0.50 29.40
CA ALA A 16 43.26 0.07 30.43
C ALA A 16 44.46 -0.82 30.76
N ASN A 17 45.30 -1.12 29.75
CA ASN A 17 46.47 -1.98 29.81
C ASN A 17 46.15 -3.42 30.31
N PHE A 18 45.08 -4.04 29.72
CA PHE A 18 44.64 -5.38 30.05
C PHE A 18 44.24 -5.58 31.53
N SER A 19 43.68 -4.56 32.15
CA SER A 19 43.07 -4.72 33.48
C SER A 19 41.94 -5.75 33.43
N THR A 20 41.70 -6.46 34.54
CA THR A 20 40.62 -7.46 34.62
C THR A 20 39.22 -6.86 34.31
N LEU A 21 38.95 -5.64 34.76
CA LEU A 21 37.74 -4.90 34.45
C LEU A 21 37.66 -4.48 32.97
N GLY A 22 38.80 -4.10 32.36
CA GLY A 22 38.87 -3.74 30.95
C GLY A 22 38.64 -4.93 30.03
N ILE A 23 39.19 -6.11 30.38
CA ILE A 23 38.95 -7.34 29.63
C ILE A 23 37.48 -7.78 29.71
N VAL A 24 36.86 -7.73 30.89
CA VAL A 24 35.40 -8.01 31.03
C VAL A 24 34.56 -7.06 30.20
N LYS A 25 34.90 -5.76 30.20
CA LYS A 25 34.25 -4.76 29.37
C LYS A 25 34.34 -5.08 27.88
N LEU A 26 35.53 -5.48 27.40
CA LEU A 26 35.74 -5.88 26.00
C LEU A 26 34.90 -7.11 25.61
N ILE A 27 34.87 -8.14 26.48
CA ILE A 27 34.08 -9.36 26.24
C ILE A 27 32.58 -9.01 26.14
N VAL A 28 32.07 -8.20 27.06
CA VAL A 28 30.66 -7.77 27.07
C VAL A 28 30.34 -6.97 25.80
N ASP A 29 31.23 -6.07 25.37
CA ASP A 29 31.05 -5.27 24.16
C ASP A 29 30.95 -6.17 22.91
N ILE A 30 31.82 -7.18 22.78
CA ILE A 30 31.80 -8.15 21.66
C ILE A 30 30.51 -8.98 21.70
N VAL A 31 30.07 -9.45 22.87
CA VAL A 31 28.82 -10.21 23.02
C VAL A 31 27.63 -9.37 22.61
N LEU A 32 27.59 -8.10 22.98
CA LEU A 32 26.53 -7.15 22.55
C LEU A 32 26.49 -6.97 21.03
N VAL A 33 27.65 -6.86 20.38
CA VAL A 33 27.75 -6.80 18.91
C VAL A 33 27.16 -8.06 18.26
N LEU A 34 27.55 -9.24 18.73
CA LEU A 34 27.05 -10.51 18.22
C LEU A 34 25.53 -10.65 18.43
N ALA A 35 25.03 -10.26 19.59
CA ALA A 35 23.61 -10.25 19.91
C ALA A 35 22.84 -9.29 18.97
N LEU A 36 23.39 -8.12 18.68
CA LEU A 36 22.81 -7.15 17.76
C LEU A 36 22.73 -7.69 16.33
N PHE A 37 23.78 -8.32 15.82
CA PHE A 37 23.76 -8.96 14.49
C PHE A 37 22.76 -10.12 14.43
N PHE A 38 22.68 -10.96 15.47
CA PHE A 38 21.70 -12.04 15.54
C PHE A 38 20.27 -11.50 15.55
N PHE A 39 20.02 -10.40 16.27
CA PHE A 39 18.72 -9.75 16.35
C PHE A 39 18.30 -9.14 14.99
N ILE A 40 19.23 -8.45 14.31
CA ILE A 40 19.01 -7.92 12.94
C ILE A 40 18.67 -9.06 11.97
N TYR A 41 19.45 -10.16 12.00
CA TYR A 41 19.20 -11.33 11.14
C TYR A 41 17.81 -11.94 11.36
N LYS A 42 17.39 -12.06 12.63
CA LYS A 42 16.05 -12.58 12.98
C LYS A 42 14.93 -11.67 12.45
N ILE A 43 15.13 -10.37 12.49
CA ILE A 43 14.16 -9.38 12.01
C ILE A 43 14.04 -9.40 10.49
N LEU A 44 15.16 -9.50 9.76
CA LEU A 44 15.14 -9.56 8.30
C LEU A 44 14.35 -10.76 7.76
N LYS A 45 14.22 -11.84 8.56
CA LYS A 45 13.36 -13.00 8.21
C LYS A 45 11.87 -12.83 8.52
N LEU A 46 11.47 -11.79 9.27
CA LEU A 46 10.08 -11.56 9.65
C LEU A 46 9.45 -10.57 8.67
N LYS A 47 8.26 -10.89 8.12
CA LYS A 47 7.41 -9.89 7.44
C LYS A 47 6.99 -8.84 8.50
N LEU A 48 7.62 -7.68 8.46
CA LEU A 48 7.44 -6.63 9.47
C LEU A 48 6.13 -5.87 9.22
N LYS A 49 5.20 -5.96 10.17
CA LYS A 49 4.11 -5.00 10.30
C LYS A 49 4.66 -3.73 10.97
N ILE A 50 4.12 -2.55 10.60
CA ILE A 50 4.56 -1.21 11.10
C ILE A 50 4.76 -1.16 12.61
N LYS A 51 3.86 -1.77 13.41
CA LYS A 51 3.99 -1.83 14.87
C LYS A 51 5.30 -2.51 15.34
N LYS A 52 5.74 -3.54 14.65
CA LYS A 52 7.00 -4.24 14.97
C LYS A 52 8.23 -3.40 14.60
N LEU A 53 8.14 -2.59 13.54
CA LEU A 53 9.19 -1.65 13.16
C LEU A 53 9.41 -0.57 14.24
N ILE A 54 8.33 0.01 14.77
CA ILE A 54 8.41 1.02 15.85
C ILE A 54 9.08 0.42 17.08
N ILE A 55 8.70 -0.78 17.50
CA ILE A 55 9.32 -1.49 18.62
C ILE A 55 10.83 -1.72 18.36
N PHE A 56 11.20 -2.06 17.13
CA PHE A 56 12.59 -2.25 16.75
C PHE A 56 13.41 -0.97 16.87
N ILE A 57 12.89 0.16 16.39
CA ILE A 57 13.54 1.47 16.52
C ILE A 57 13.73 1.85 18.00
N LEU A 58 12.72 1.59 18.85
CA LEU A 58 12.81 1.84 20.29
C LEU A 58 13.88 0.98 20.96
N ILE A 59 14.01 -0.30 20.57
CA ILE A 59 15.06 -1.19 21.10
C ILE A 59 16.44 -0.69 20.69
N ILE A 60 16.65 -0.31 19.43
CA ILE A 60 17.94 0.26 18.98
C ILE A 60 18.26 1.55 19.72
N ALA A 61 17.30 2.45 19.92
CA ALA A 61 17.50 3.68 20.66
C ALA A 61 17.87 3.42 22.13
N LEU A 62 17.26 2.42 22.75
CA LEU A 62 17.59 2.03 24.12
C LEU A 62 19.01 1.44 24.20
N VAL A 63 19.38 0.55 23.29
CA VAL A 63 20.76 -0.02 23.22
C VAL A 63 21.78 1.09 22.97
N TYR A 64 21.46 2.06 22.10
CA TYR A 64 22.32 3.23 21.84
C TYR A 64 22.53 4.06 23.12
N GLY A 65 21.49 4.31 23.90
CA GLY A 65 21.58 5.01 25.19
C GLY A 65 22.45 4.28 26.20
N VAL A 66 22.24 2.94 26.34
CA VAL A 66 23.04 2.12 27.27
C VAL A 66 24.51 2.09 26.88
N THR A 67 24.83 1.89 25.59
CA THR A 67 26.22 1.84 25.10
C THR A 67 26.93 3.18 25.25
N TYR A 68 26.21 4.29 25.09
CA TYR A 68 26.75 5.64 25.39
C TYR A 68 27.09 5.81 26.85
N PHE A 69 26.20 5.40 27.76
CA PHE A 69 26.39 5.55 29.21
C PHE A 69 27.48 4.64 29.75
N CYS A 70 27.57 3.39 29.25
CA CYS A 70 28.60 2.41 29.66
C CYS A 70 29.94 2.58 28.95
N GLN A 71 30.05 3.54 28.03
CA GLN A 71 31.27 3.80 27.25
C GLN A 71 31.77 2.57 26.45
N PHE A 72 30.86 1.80 25.88
CA PHE A 72 31.18 0.67 24.99
C PHE A 72 31.55 1.21 23.60
N THR A 73 32.84 1.39 23.32
CA THR A 73 33.29 2.08 22.10
C THR A 73 33.08 1.29 20.84
N ILE A 74 33.17 -0.04 20.86
CA ILE A 74 33.00 -0.89 19.69
C ILE A 74 31.54 -0.93 19.27
N THR A 75 30.63 -1.31 20.17
CA THR A 75 29.18 -1.34 19.90
C THR A 75 28.66 0.04 19.50
N PHE A 76 29.09 1.09 20.16
CA PHE A 76 28.71 2.47 19.86
C PHE A 76 29.12 2.90 18.44
N SER A 77 30.34 2.54 18.00
CA SER A 77 30.83 2.85 16.65
C SER A 77 30.03 2.12 15.57
N ILE A 78 29.69 0.85 15.82
CA ILE A 78 28.86 0.05 14.91
C ILE A 78 27.45 0.61 14.84
N LEU A 79 26.84 0.99 15.99
CA LEU A 79 25.53 1.60 16.04
C LEU A 79 25.47 2.95 15.30
N LYS A 80 26.52 3.77 15.36
CA LYS A 80 26.61 5.02 14.55
C LYS A 80 26.55 4.72 13.06
N ILE A 81 27.29 3.72 12.59
CA ILE A 81 27.29 3.32 11.19
C ILE A 81 25.91 2.80 10.78
N ILE A 82 25.30 1.94 11.60
CA ILE A 82 23.93 1.42 11.36
C ILE A 82 22.91 2.57 11.36
N ALA A 83 23.00 3.50 12.30
CA ALA A 83 22.08 4.64 12.35
C ALA A 83 22.22 5.54 11.13
N PHE A 84 23.44 5.78 10.66
CA PHE A 84 23.69 6.59 9.46
C PHE A 84 23.08 5.93 8.21
N TRP A 85 23.27 4.63 8.02
CA TRP A 85 22.75 3.91 6.86
C TRP A 85 21.26 3.55 6.99
N SER A 86 20.70 3.55 8.19
CA SER A 86 19.30 3.17 8.45
C SER A 86 18.30 4.05 7.70
N ILE A 87 18.59 5.34 7.55
CA ILE A 87 17.75 6.28 6.80
C ILE A 87 17.70 5.87 5.33
N GLY A 88 18.85 5.57 4.72
CA GLY A 88 18.91 5.12 3.33
C GLY A 88 18.18 3.78 3.11
N ILE A 89 18.37 2.84 4.02
CA ILE A 89 17.68 1.54 4.00
C ILE A 89 16.18 1.70 4.15
N LEU A 90 15.71 2.57 5.07
CA LEU A 90 14.30 2.90 5.24
C LEU A 90 13.69 3.50 3.95
N VAL A 91 14.37 4.44 3.32
CA VAL A 91 13.92 5.04 2.05
C VAL A 91 13.80 4.00 0.96
N ILE A 92 14.74 3.05 0.86
CA ILE A 92 14.69 1.97 -0.14
C ILE A 92 13.56 0.99 0.15
N LEU A 93 13.41 0.54 1.41
CA LEU A 93 12.40 -0.43 1.81
C LEU A 93 10.96 0.11 1.67
N TYR A 94 10.76 1.39 1.96
CA TYR A 94 9.46 2.05 1.90
C TYR A 94 9.33 3.00 0.70
N SER A 95 10.12 2.79 -0.35
CA SER A 95 10.13 3.66 -1.53
C SER A 95 8.75 3.75 -2.23
N GLN A 96 7.97 2.67 -2.22
CA GLN A 96 6.62 2.67 -2.79
C GLN A 96 5.64 3.46 -1.92
N GLU A 97 5.66 3.26 -0.61
CA GLU A 97 4.82 3.98 0.35
C GLU A 97 5.17 5.46 0.42
N LEU A 98 6.47 5.79 0.39
CA LEU A 98 6.95 7.18 0.33
C LEU A 98 6.55 7.85 -0.97
N ARG A 99 6.66 7.16 -2.10
CA ARG A 99 6.20 7.67 -3.39
C ARG A 99 4.70 7.96 -3.35
N HIS A 100 3.89 7.03 -2.82
CA HIS A 100 2.46 7.24 -2.62
C HIS A 100 2.15 8.44 -1.72
N ALA A 101 2.84 8.56 -0.58
CA ALA A 101 2.65 9.66 0.35
C ALA A 101 3.05 11.02 -0.27
N ILE A 102 4.10 11.06 -1.09
CA ILE A 102 4.53 12.28 -1.80
C ILE A 102 3.52 12.61 -2.91
N GLU A 103 3.11 11.63 -3.72
CA GLU A 103 2.14 11.83 -4.80
C GLU A 103 0.79 12.30 -4.23
N SER A 104 0.27 11.68 -3.18
CA SER A 104 -0.96 12.12 -2.51
C SER A 104 -0.83 13.51 -1.85
N GLY A 105 0.32 13.82 -1.25
CA GLY A 105 0.60 15.12 -0.64
C GLY A 105 0.71 16.26 -1.65
N LEU A 106 1.29 16.02 -2.81
CA LEU A 106 1.42 17.01 -3.90
C LEU A 106 0.11 17.25 -4.64
N HIS A 107 -0.76 16.22 -4.75
CA HIS A 107 -2.06 16.33 -5.43
C HIS A 107 -3.18 16.88 -4.54
N ASN A 108 -3.05 16.85 -3.22
CA ASN A 108 -4.03 17.43 -2.29
C ASN A 108 -4.21 18.96 -2.42
N THR A 109 -3.44 19.62 -3.26
CA THR A 109 -3.58 21.06 -3.51
C THR A 109 -4.50 21.41 -4.68
N SER A 110 -5.02 20.45 -5.45
CA SER A 110 -5.75 20.80 -6.69
C SER A 110 -7.13 20.21 -6.91
N THR A 111 -7.66 19.33 -6.07
CA THR A 111 -9.10 19.00 -6.20
C THR A 111 -9.65 18.42 -4.90
N SER A 112 -10.41 19.20 -4.16
CA SER A 112 -11.34 18.63 -3.17
C SER A 112 -12.24 17.63 -3.89
N SER A 113 -12.09 16.35 -3.61
CA SER A 113 -12.92 15.26 -4.17
C SER A 113 -14.32 15.22 -3.56
N ALA A 114 -14.84 16.36 -3.11
CA ALA A 114 -16.18 16.44 -2.60
C ALA A 114 -17.17 16.57 -3.77
N TYR A 115 -18.17 15.69 -3.80
CA TYR A 115 -19.39 15.92 -4.56
C TYR A 115 -20.02 17.23 -4.09
N SER A 116 -20.67 17.96 -4.99
CA SER A 116 -21.30 19.25 -4.65
C SER A 116 -22.49 19.07 -3.70
N THR A 117 -23.22 17.98 -3.82
CA THR A 117 -24.40 17.68 -2.98
C THR A 117 -24.53 16.18 -2.71
N ASP A 118 -25.25 15.81 -1.63
CA ASP A 118 -25.58 14.40 -1.37
C ASP A 118 -26.55 13.82 -2.41
N GLU A 119 -27.36 14.66 -3.06
CA GLU A 119 -28.23 14.28 -4.16
C GLU A 119 -27.41 13.84 -5.40
N GLU A 120 -26.34 14.55 -5.72
CA GLU A 120 -25.42 14.17 -6.80
C GLU A 120 -24.77 12.80 -6.55
N LYS A 121 -24.39 12.52 -5.30
CA LYS A 121 -23.85 11.21 -4.91
C LYS A 121 -24.87 10.09 -5.10
N MET A 122 -26.10 10.31 -4.62
CA MET A 122 -27.17 9.32 -4.76
C MET A 122 -27.49 9.04 -6.23
N ASN A 123 -27.46 10.06 -7.08
CA ASN A 123 -27.64 9.87 -8.51
C ASN A 123 -26.53 8.99 -9.11
N VAL A 124 -25.27 9.22 -8.75
CA VAL A 124 -24.13 8.37 -9.19
C VAL A 124 -24.31 6.93 -8.70
N VAL A 125 -24.71 6.73 -7.43
CA VAL A 125 -24.99 5.39 -6.89
C VAL A 125 -26.06 4.69 -7.72
N ASN A 126 -27.17 5.36 -7.98
CA ASN A 126 -28.29 4.78 -8.76
C ASN A 126 -27.84 4.40 -10.18
N ILE A 127 -27.07 5.25 -10.87
CA ILE A 127 -26.54 4.96 -12.19
C ILE A 127 -25.64 3.72 -12.16
N ILE A 128 -24.76 3.60 -11.17
CA ILE A 128 -23.85 2.44 -11.04
C ILE A 128 -24.63 1.16 -10.75
N VAL A 129 -25.64 1.22 -9.85
CA VAL A 129 -26.49 0.07 -9.50
C VAL A 129 -27.29 -0.41 -10.72
N ASN A 130 -27.95 0.50 -11.43
CA ASN A 130 -28.72 0.16 -12.64
C ASN A 130 -27.81 -0.41 -13.74
N SER A 131 -26.62 0.20 -13.92
CA SER A 131 -25.65 -0.32 -14.88
C SER A 131 -25.16 -1.71 -14.50
N ALA A 132 -24.91 -1.96 -13.20
CA ALA A 132 -24.50 -3.27 -12.71
C ALA A 132 -25.60 -4.33 -12.89
N GLU A 133 -26.87 -3.96 -12.69
CA GLU A 133 -28.04 -4.83 -12.95
C GLU A 133 -28.11 -5.21 -14.43
N TYR A 134 -28.09 -4.19 -15.32
CA TYR A 134 -28.14 -4.40 -16.77
C TYR A 134 -27.02 -5.33 -17.28
N LEU A 135 -25.80 -5.12 -16.80
CA LEU A 135 -24.63 -5.92 -17.18
C LEU A 135 -24.66 -7.32 -16.56
N SER A 136 -25.14 -7.46 -15.34
CA SER A 136 -25.31 -8.72 -14.61
C SER A 136 -26.30 -9.66 -15.31
N GLU A 137 -27.48 -9.17 -15.68
CA GLU A 137 -28.50 -9.94 -16.40
C GLU A 137 -27.99 -10.52 -17.73
N ARG A 138 -27.08 -9.77 -18.39
CA ARG A 138 -26.50 -10.13 -19.69
C ARG A 138 -25.16 -10.83 -19.58
N LYS A 139 -24.67 -11.04 -18.37
CA LYS A 139 -23.36 -11.61 -18.09
C LYS A 139 -22.23 -10.88 -18.83
N ILE A 140 -22.34 -9.55 -18.90
CA ILE A 140 -21.29 -8.71 -19.46
C ILE A 140 -20.34 -8.35 -18.31
N GLY A 141 -19.07 -8.76 -18.44
CA GLY A 141 -18.05 -8.48 -17.42
C GLY A 141 -17.74 -7.00 -17.33
N ALA A 142 -17.79 -6.45 -16.12
CA ALA A 142 -17.51 -5.04 -15.87
C ALA A 142 -16.59 -4.81 -14.67
N LEU A 143 -15.81 -3.72 -14.74
CA LEU A 143 -14.91 -3.28 -13.68
C LEU A 143 -15.04 -1.76 -13.55
N MET A 144 -15.84 -1.30 -12.57
CA MET A 144 -16.17 0.10 -12.34
C MET A 144 -15.48 0.57 -11.07
N THR A 145 -14.46 1.44 -11.22
CA THR A 145 -13.67 1.95 -10.10
C THR A 145 -14.02 3.40 -9.82
N ILE A 146 -14.45 3.67 -8.60
CA ILE A 146 -14.83 5.00 -8.12
C ILE A 146 -13.67 5.55 -7.31
N GLU A 147 -13.11 6.66 -7.76
CA GLU A 147 -12.06 7.39 -7.07
C GLU A 147 -12.62 8.07 -5.81
N ARG A 148 -11.93 7.92 -4.67
CA ARG A 148 -12.30 8.58 -3.41
C ARG A 148 -11.26 9.65 -3.05
N SER A 149 -10.47 9.44 -2.00
CA SER A 149 -9.46 10.42 -1.58
C SER A 149 -8.16 10.32 -2.36
N ASP A 150 -7.81 9.14 -2.84
CA ASP A 150 -6.59 8.93 -3.62
C ASP A 150 -6.83 9.18 -5.11
N ASN A 151 -5.88 9.90 -5.73
CA ASN A 151 -5.93 10.24 -7.15
C ASN A 151 -5.48 9.04 -8.01
N LEU A 152 -6.28 8.71 -9.02
CA LEU A 152 -6.02 7.62 -9.97
C LEU A 152 -5.46 8.10 -11.32
N ASP A 153 -4.96 9.33 -11.44
CA ASP A 153 -4.45 9.92 -12.69
C ASP A 153 -3.37 9.06 -13.36
N THR A 154 -2.58 8.32 -12.59
CA THR A 154 -1.58 7.39 -13.11
C THR A 154 -2.18 6.32 -14.03
N PHE A 155 -3.41 5.87 -13.76
CA PHE A 155 -4.16 4.90 -14.57
C PHE A 155 -4.97 5.60 -15.65
N ILE A 156 -5.62 6.72 -15.31
CA ILE A 156 -6.44 7.53 -16.24
C ILE A 156 -5.62 7.97 -17.46
N ASN A 157 -4.40 8.48 -17.23
CA ASN A 157 -3.55 9.01 -18.29
C ASN A 157 -3.01 7.95 -19.27
N LYS A 158 -3.08 6.66 -18.90
CA LYS A 158 -2.65 5.54 -19.74
C LYS A 158 -3.81 4.83 -20.43
N ALA A 159 -5.05 5.20 -20.12
CA ALA A 159 -6.28 4.59 -20.60
C ALA A 159 -6.93 5.43 -21.69
N ILE A 160 -8.02 4.92 -22.26
CA ILE A 160 -8.81 5.63 -23.26
C ILE A 160 -9.56 6.77 -22.57
N ASN A 161 -9.24 8.00 -22.91
CA ASN A 161 -9.80 9.20 -22.32
C ASN A 161 -11.27 9.39 -22.75
N ILE A 162 -12.20 9.50 -21.79
CA ILE A 162 -13.63 9.71 -22.03
C ILE A 162 -14.04 11.12 -21.62
N ARG A 163 -13.82 11.49 -20.35
CA ARG A 163 -14.19 12.78 -19.73
C ARG A 163 -15.65 13.20 -19.99
N GLY A 164 -16.56 12.27 -19.84
CA GLY A 164 -17.99 12.47 -20.02
C GLY A 164 -18.76 12.42 -18.71
N ASN A 165 -19.93 13.04 -18.63
CA ASN A 165 -20.82 12.86 -17.51
C ASN A 165 -21.24 11.40 -17.42
N ILE A 166 -21.38 10.90 -16.18
CA ILE A 166 -21.84 9.53 -15.95
C ILE A 166 -23.33 9.44 -16.29
N THR A 167 -23.66 8.50 -17.18
CA THR A 167 -25.05 8.05 -17.44
C THR A 167 -25.02 6.54 -17.54
N GLU A 168 -26.19 5.91 -17.34
CA GLU A 168 -26.33 4.47 -17.44
C GLU A 168 -25.99 3.96 -18.84
N GLU A 169 -26.46 4.66 -19.87
CA GLU A 169 -26.23 4.31 -21.28
C GLU A 169 -24.75 4.38 -21.67
N LEU A 170 -24.05 5.43 -21.21
CA LEU A 170 -22.63 5.56 -21.47
C LEU A 170 -21.86 4.46 -20.73
N LEU A 171 -22.12 4.27 -19.43
CA LEU A 171 -21.40 3.32 -18.59
C LEU A 171 -21.58 1.88 -19.10
N THR A 172 -22.80 1.48 -19.46
CA THR A 172 -23.07 0.15 -20.01
C THR A 172 -22.45 -0.05 -21.38
N SER A 173 -22.50 0.97 -22.25
CA SER A 173 -21.91 0.90 -23.60
C SER A 173 -20.39 0.67 -23.58
N LEU A 174 -19.68 1.22 -22.59
CA LEU A 174 -18.22 1.06 -22.47
C LEU A 174 -17.79 -0.39 -22.20
N PHE A 175 -18.65 -1.24 -21.66
CA PHE A 175 -18.37 -2.63 -21.37
C PHE A 175 -18.86 -3.61 -22.45
N PHE A 176 -19.45 -3.11 -23.54
CA PHE A 176 -19.90 -3.97 -24.62
C PHE A 176 -18.73 -4.70 -25.26
N THR A 177 -18.86 -6.03 -25.32
CA THR A 177 -17.80 -6.89 -25.87
C THR A 177 -17.48 -6.55 -27.32
N GLY A 178 -16.20 -6.58 -27.67
CA GLY A 178 -15.74 -6.25 -29.03
C GLY A 178 -15.44 -4.77 -29.26
N THR A 179 -15.69 -3.88 -28.30
CA THR A 179 -15.26 -2.47 -28.34
C THR A 179 -13.83 -2.34 -27.81
N ALA A 180 -13.14 -1.24 -28.14
CA ALA A 180 -11.80 -0.96 -27.60
C ALA A 180 -11.82 -0.63 -26.09
N THR A 181 -12.98 -0.35 -25.53
CA THR A 181 -13.17 0.14 -24.14
C THR A 181 -13.52 -0.95 -23.14
N HIS A 182 -13.93 -2.15 -23.61
CA HIS A 182 -14.49 -3.18 -22.75
C HIS A 182 -13.47 -3.94 -21.91
N ASP A 183 -12.20 -3.96 -22.34
CA ASP A 183 -11.14 -4.67 -21.61
C ASP A 183 -10.41 -3.70 -20.67
N GLY A 184 -10.62 -3.90 -19.39
CA GLY A 184 -10.09 -3.06 -18.33
C GLY A 184 -11.16 -2.36 -17.50
N ALA A 185 -10.73 -1.37 -16.72
CA ALA A 185 -11.61 -0.64 -15.82
C ALA A 185 -12.13 0.66 -16.43
N VAL A 186 -13.34 1.03 -16.04
CA VAL A 186 -13.85 2.40 -16.16
C VAL A 186 -13.57 3.10 -14.84
N ILE A 187 -12.90 4.25 -14.89
CA ILE A 187 -12.62 5.06 -13.70
C ILE A 187 -13.58 6.24 -13.66
N ILE A 188 -14.27 6.33 -12.52
CA ILE A 188 -15.29 7.34 -12.25
C ILE A 188 -14.74 8.30 -11.19
N ARG A 189 -14.75 9.58 -11.48
CA ARG A 189 -14.40 10.66 -10.55
C ARG A 189 -15.61 11.58 -10.40
N LYS A 190 -16.18 11.63 -9.20
CA LYS A 190 -17.44 12.35 -8.94
C LYS A 190 -18.55 11.88 -9.91
N SER A 191 -19.18 12.78 -10.60
CA SER A 191 -20.24 12.53 -11.59
C SER A 191 -19.71 12.39 -13.03
N SER A 192 -18.43 12.07 -13.20
CA SER A 192 -17.82 11.96 -14.53
C SER A 192 -17.07 10.65 -14.72
N ILE A 193 -17.23 10.04 -15.88
CA ILE A 193 -16.38 8.95 -16.38
C ILE A 193 -15.10 9.58 -16.93
N MET A 194 -13.96 9.28 -16.32
CA MET A 194 -12.68 9.85 -16.71
C MET A 194 -12.05 9.08 -17.87
N CYS A 195 -12.07 7.76 -17.81
CA CYS A 195 -11.47 6.89 -18.82
C CYS A 195 -12.15 5.53 -18.84
N ALA A 196 -11.87 4.75 -19.89
CA ALA A 196 -12.24 3.35 -20.04
C ALA A 196 -11.02 2.52 -20.46
N GLY A 197 -11.06 1.19 -20.29
CA GLY A 197 -9.95 0.31 -20.62
C GLY A 197 -8.70 0.55 -19.74
N ALA A 198 -8.88 0.99 -18.50
CA ALA A 198 -7.77 1.23 -17.60
C ALA A 198 -7.18 -0.08 -17.05
N TYR A 199 -5.86 -0.22 -17.14
CA TYR A 199 -5.14 -1.36 -16.59
C TYR A 199 -4.87 -1.10 -15.10
N LEU A 200 -5.55 -1.85 -14.22
CA LEU A 200 -5.38 -1.77 -12.77
C LEU A 200 -4.42 -2.86 -12.26
N PRO A 201 -3.72 -2.62 -11.13
CA PRO A 201 -2.85 -3.62 -10.53
C PRO A 201 -3.66 -4.81 -10.03
N SER A 202 -3.20 -6.02 -10.29
CA SER A 202 -3.76 -7.24 -9.72
C SER A 202 -3.23 -7.46 -8.31
N THR A 203 -4.03 -8.12 -7.46
CA THR A 203 -3.57 -8.51 -6.12
C THR A 203 -2.55 -9.64 -6.20
N ASP A 204 -1.52 -9.56 -5.34
CA ASP A 204 -0.51 -10.60 -5.14
C ASP A 204 -0.85 -11.54 -3.96
N LYS A 205 -2.02 -11.38 -3.33
CA LYS A 205 -2.45 -12.20 -2.20
C LYS A 205 -2.69 -13.65 -2.63
N TYR A 206 -2.09 -14.59 -1.90
CA TYR A 206 -2.22 -16.04 -2.15
C TYR A 206 -3.55 -16.65 -1.65
N ASP A 207 -4.23 -15.96 -0.74
CA ASP A 207 -5.49 -16.36 -0.10
C ASP A 207 -6.73 -16.02 -0.93
N VAL A 208 -6.56 -15.34 -2.07
CA VAL A 208 -7.65 -15.03 -2.99
C VAL A 208 -8.09 -16.30 -3.75
N PRO A 209 -9.38 -16.69 -3.68
CA PRO A 209 -9.87 -17.88 -4.34
C PRO A 209 -9.52 -17.93 -5.83
N LYS A 210 -9.11 -19.12 -6.32
CA LYS A 210 -8.75 -19.31 -7.74
C LYS A 210 -9.93 -19.13 -8.69
N SER A 211 -11.15 -19.25 -8.19
CA SER A 211 -12.40 -19.02 -8.92
C SER A 211 -12.65 -17.56 -9.29
N LEU A 212 -11.89 -16.63 -8.70
CA LEU A 212 -12.00 -15.21 -9.02
C LEU A 212 -11.17 -14.89 -10.27
N GLY A 213 -11.83 -14.41 -11.31
CA GLY A 213 -11.23 -14.01 -12.58
C GLY A 213 -10.37 -12.74 -12.47
N THR A 214 -9.78 -12.35 -13.61
CA THR A 214 -8.83 -11.23 -13.70
C THR A 214 -9.40 -9.91 -13.20
N ARG A 215 -10.69 -9.59 -13.51
CA ARG A 215 -11.36 -8.36 -13.06
C ARG A 215 -11.50 -8.30 -11.54
N HIS A 216 -11.83 -9.42 -10.89
CA HIS A 216 -11.91 -9.47 -9.44
C HIS A 216 -10.54 -9.25 -8.77
N ARG A 217 -9.49 -9.86 -9.33
CA ARG A 217 -8.12 -9.68 -8.83
C ARG A 217 -7.62 -8.25 -9.00
N ALA A 218 -7.98 -7.59 -10.11
CA ALA A 218 -7.68 -6.20 -10.36
C ALA A 218 -8.45 -5.27 -9.39
N ALA A 219 -9.73 -5.57 -9.12
CA ALA A 219 -10.54 -4.83 -8.15
C ALA A 219 -9.96 -4.90 -6.73
N ILE A 220 -9.53 -6.09 -6.29
CA ILE A 220 -8.85 -6.25 -5.01
C ILE A 220 -7.53 -5.47 -5.01
N GLY A 221 -6.71 -5.63 -6.06
CA GLY A 221 -5.38 -5.03 -6.14
C GLY A 221 -5.38 -3.51 -6.16
N ILE A 222 -6.35 -2.86 -6.81
CA ILE A 222 -6.49 -1.41 -6.77
C ILE A 222 -6.91 -0.93 -5.37
N SER A 223 -7.90 -1.60 -4.75
CA SER A 223 -8.39 -1.21 -3.42
C SER A 223 -7.43 -1.56 -2.27
N GLU A 224 -6.37 -2.35 -2.51
CA GLU A 224 -5.28 -2.57 -1.56
C GLU A 224 -4.31 -1.39 -1.48
N LYS A 225 -4.15 -0.70 -2.59
CA LYS A 225 -3.09 0.31 -2.78
C LYS A 225 -3.61 1.74 -2.79
N TYR A 226 -4.89 1.92 -3.12
CA TYR A 226 -5.54 3.22 -3.28
C TYR A 226 -6.87 3.25 -2.56
N ASP A 227 -7.24 4.41 -2.04
CA ASP A 227 -8.58 4.64 -1.51
C ASP A 227 -9.58 4.78 -2.67
N ALA A 228 -10.08 3.63 -3.11
CA ALA A 228 -11.04 3.49 -4.20
C ALA A 228 -12.05 2.39 -3.89
N VAL A 229 -13.26 2.57 -4.37
CA VAL A 229 -14.33 1.56 -4.34
C VAL A 229 -14.45 0.99 -5.74
N THR A 230 -14.45 -0.35 -5.88
CA THR A 230 -14.59 -0.97 -7.19
C THR A 230 -15.72 -1.97 -7.20
N VAL A 231 -16.64 -1.81 -8.15
CA VAL A 231 -17.74 -2.73 -8.44
C VAL A 231 -17.33 -3.64 -9.60
N VAL A 232 -17.56 -4.93 -9.44
CA VAL A 232 -17.25 -5.96 -10.45
C VAL A 232 -18.50 -6.71 -10.81
N VAL A 233 -18.74 -6.90 -12.10
CA VAL A 233 -19.72 -7.84 -12.63
C VAL A 233 -18.97 -9.00 -13.30
N SER A 234 -19.28 -10.22 -12.90
CA SER A 234 -18.67 -11.43 -13.45
C SER A 234 -19.26 -11.79 -14.82
N GLU A 235 -18.41 -11.96 -15.84
CA GLU A 235 -18.85 -12.41 -17.17
C GLU A 235 -19.28 -13.88 -17.20
N GLU A 236 -18.80 -14.69 -16.24
CA GLU A 236 -19.16 -16.12 -16.17
C GLU A 236 -20.50 -16.34 -15.47
N THR A 237 -20.69 -15.68 -14.32
CA THR A 237 -21.81 -15.93 -13.42
C THR A 237 -22.87 -14.83 -13.42
N GLY A 238 -22.53 -13.62 -13.85
CA GLY A 238 -23.35 -12.41 -13.69
C GLY A 238 -23.34 -11.85 -12.28
N LYS A 239 -22.68 -12.50 -11.31
CA LYS A 239 -22.67 -12.05 -9.91
C LYS A 239 -21.98 -10.70 -9.75
N ILE A 240 -22.54 -9.88 -8.87
CA ILE A 240 -22.03 -8.55 -8.56
C ILE A 240 -21.18 -8.64 -7.29
N SER A 241 -20.03 -7.97 -7.29
CA SER A 241 -19.12 -7.87 -6.15
C SER A 241 -18.64 -6.44 -5.96
N ILE A 242 -18.29 -6.09 -4.73
CA ILE A 242 -17.67 -4.79 -4.39
C ILE A 242 -16.34 -5.02 -3.67
N THR A 243 -15.35 -4.18 -3.92
CA THR A 243 -14.07 -4.20 -3.20
C THR A 243 -13.75 -2.86 -2.58
N VAL A 244 -13.30 -2.89 -1.33
CA VAL A 244 -12.83 -1.74 -0.56
C VAL A 244 -11.72 -2.21 0.37
N ASP A 245 -10.66 -1.45 0.53
CA ASP A 245 -9.52 -1.74 1.43
C ASP A 245 -8.93 -3.16 1.24
N GLY A 246 -8.92 -3.66 0.00
CA GLY A 246 -8.42 -4.99 -0.35
C GLY A 246 -9.33 -6.15 0.09
N ILE A 247 -10.57 -5.86 0.49
CA ILE A 247 -11.56 -6.84 0.89
C ILE A 247 -12.65 -6.91 -0.17
N ILE A 248 -12.98 -8.12 -0.65
CA ILE A 248 -14.06 -8.34 -1.59
C ILE A 248 -15.30 -8.88 -0.89
N GLN A 249 -16.46 -8.29 -1.19
CA GLN A 249 -17.77 -8.84 -0.86
C GLN A 249 -18.43 -9.29 -2.15
N GLN A 250 -18.77 -10.57 -2.22
CA GLN A 250 -19.28 -11.23 -3.43
C GLN A 250 -20.78 -11.49 -3.32
N ASP A 251 -21.41 -11.72 -4.48
CA ASP A 251 -22.80 -12.19 -4.60
C ASP A 251 -23.79 -11.23 -3.94
N LEU A 252 -23.65 -9.94 -4.26
CA LEU A 252 -24.47 -8.89 -3.68
C LEU A 252 -25.81 -8.77 -4.41
N SER A 253 -26.89 -8.56 -3.64
CA SER A 253 -28.15 -8.05 -4.17
C SER A 253 -28.01 -6.57 -4.53
N LEU A 254 -28.88 -6.06 -5.40
CA LEU A 254 -28.86 -4.66 -5.83
C LEU A 254 -29.09 -3.70 -4.65
N ASP A 255 -30.00 -4.05 -3.74
CA ASP A 255 -30.25 -3.28 -2.53
C ASP A 255 -28.99 -3.19 -1.66
N LYS A 256 -28.27 -4.32 -1.49
CA LYS A 256 -27.04 -4.35 -0.70
C LYS A 256 -25.92 -3.60 -1.38
N LEU A 257 -25.81 -3.67 -2.71
CA LEU A 257 -24.85 -2.88 -3.48
C LEU A 257 -25.12 -1.37 -3.28
N SER A 258 -26.39 -0.94 -3.39
CA SER A 258 -26.80 0.45 -3.20
C SER A 258 -26.47 0.94 -1.79
N GLU A 259 -26.78 0.14 -0.76
CA GLU A 259 -26.46 0.45 0.64
C GLU A 259 -24.94 0.65 0.84
N LEU A 260 -24.12 -0.30 0.35
CA LEU A 260 -22.67 -0.27 0.49
C LEU A 260 -22.06 0.91 -0.26
N LEU A 261 -22.46 1.14 -1.52
CA LEU A 261 -21.99 2.29 -2.30
C LEU A 261 -22.34 3.62 -1.61
N SER A 262 -23.58 3.76 -1.12
CA SER A 262 -23.98 4.94 -0.36
C SER A 262 -23.13 5.12 0.89
N GLN A 263 -22.89 4.05 1.65
CA GLN A 263 -22.07 4.09 2.85
C GLN A 263 -20.62 4.50 2.55
N TYR A 264 -20.00 3.94 1.49
CA TYR A 264 -18.61 4.22 1.16
C TYR A 264 -18.39 5.58 0.49
N LEU A 265 -19.38 6.11 -0.23
CA LEU A 265 -19.32 7.44 -0.85
C LEU A 265 -19.74 8.56 0.12
N LEU A 266 -20.54 8.25 1.16
CA LEU A 266 -20.95 9.21 2.19
C LEU A 266 -19.98 9.28 3.38
N ARG A 267 -19.09 8.29 3.54
CA ARG A 267 -18.10 8.30 4.62
C ARG A 267 -17.07 9.40 4.35
N LYS A 268 -17.09 10.43 5.23
CA LYS A 268 -16.10 11.53 5.26
C LYS A 268 -14.74 11.03 5.70
#